data_5e8d0bee7b83c507589eba16a9320dcd
#
_entry.id   5e8d0bee7b83c507589eba16a9320dcd
#
_cell.length_a   1.000
_cell.length_b   1.000
_cell.length_c   1.000
_cell.angle_alpha   90.00
_cell.angle_beta   90.00
_cell.angle_gamma   90.00
#
_symmetry.space_group_name_H-M   'P 1'
#
loop_
_entity.id
_entity.type
_entity.pdbx_description
1 polymer ?
#
loop_
_entity_poly.entity_id
_entity_poly.type
_entity_poly.pdbx_seq_one_letter_code
_entity_poly.pdbx_strand_id
1 'polypeptide(L)'
;MTAAKIDMQSVQDPLTDKKKILVLMSEGGGGHKIASLAMKEILSPFYDIEIVSVLPNIIHRLDYFALLTSGSFTGDDFYNFLLRRGHHRAVSFLARLGIKYMFAKRNQIDQLFQSYLHDSPIKYDMVISTFPYVNCGLALAAQKLNMPFLIMPTDLDTATFFCGLSQIDFSKGGKFAFALPYDDNDLKLKAFRNFALPKDKIRITGFPVRPDCAKRYTPDQLKVLKLKHGLSFDTLVLTLILGAAGNERLYEYTMELSQLDPTPFSRPIEINICVGRYEKMSERIISSLTTLGSTLIKETENYTTLKTPLGVYFHIRKYMQEMIELMACSSLIITKTGSCSVNEGIYLGKKLLLDNTENSSARYLQWENFNVPFVRKHGLGDAFTELKELNPMIRVLLQEDLGHPVNSGAFDAPNFEQNILNLVAEMIKAE
;
A
#
# COMPACT_ATOMS: atom_id res chain seq x y z
N MET A 1 11.85 -24.05 -17.77
CA MET A 1 11.17 -23.45 -18.93
C MET A 1 11.68 -22.03 -19.03
N THR A 2 12.49 -21.76 -20.05
CA THR A 2 13.17 -20.50 -20.31
C THR A 2 12.13 -19.45 -20.73
N ALA A 3 11.95 -18.42 -19.92
CA ALA A 3 11.13 -17.27 -20.29
C ALA A 3 11.76 -16.56 -21.49
N ALA A 4 11.07 -16.54 -22.60
CA ALA A 4 11.47 -15.77 -23.78
C ALA A 4 11.52 -14.29 -23.39
N LYS A 5 12.70 -13.69 -23.41
CA LYS A 5 12.86 -12.24 -23.38
C LYS A 5 12.18 -11.68 -24.63
N ILE A 6 11.07 -11.00 -24.46
CA ILE A 6 10.48 -10.19 -25.54
C ILE A 6 11.45 -9.05 -25.79
N ASP A 7 11.93 -8.96 -27.01
CA ASP A 7 12.83 -7.90 -27.46
C ASP A 7 12.06 -6.57 -27.43
N MET A 8 12.37 -5.72 -26.45
CA MET A 8 11.72 -4.43 -26.21
C MET A 8 12.01 -3.36 -27.30
N GLN A 9 12.88 -3.68 -28.27
CA GLN A 9 13.22 -2.76 -29.36
C GLN A 9 12.15 -2.70 -30.48
N SER A 10 11.14 -3.56 -30.47
CA SER A 10 10.06 -3.54 -31.47
C SER A 10 8.84 -2.71 -31.05
N VAL A 11 8.92 -1.92 -29.97
CA VAL A 11 7.80 -1.15 -29.47
C VAL A 11 7.94 0.32 -29.85
N GLN A 12 7.22 0.65 -30.92
CA GLN A 12 6.68 1.96 -31.30
C GLN A 12 7.60 3.00 -31.96
N ASP A 13 7.26 3.26 -33.20
CA ASP A 13 7.44 4.52 -33.94
C ASP A 13 6.84 5.69 -33.12
N PRO A 14 7.57 6.81 -32.85
CA PRO A 14 7.09 7.91 -31.98
C PRO A 14 5.90 8.69 -32.51
N LEU A 15 5.31 8.28 -33.64
CA LEU A 15 4.15 8.92 -34.30
C LEU A 15 2.84 8.13 -34.17
N THR A 16 2.82 6.96 -33.54
CA THR A 16 1.57 6.22 -33.26
C THR A 16 0.88 6.72 -32.00
N ASP A 17 -0.41 7.02 -32.12
CA ASP A 17 -1.26 7.42 -30.97
C ASP A 17 -1.16 6.36 -29.89
N LYS A 18 -0.68 6.73 -28.68
CA LYS A 18 -0.53 5.79 -27.56
C LYS A 18 -1.89 5.19 -27.20
N LYS A 19 -1.91 3.88 -26.95
CA LYS A 19 -3.09 3.21 -26.40
C LYS A 19 -3.47 3.81 -25.07
N LYS A 20 -4.80 3.98 -24.83
CA LYS A 20 -5.34 4.69 -23.67
C LYS A 20 -5.88 3.73 -22.62
N ILE A 21 -5.41 3.87 -21.41
CA ILE A 21 -5.80 3.00 -20.27
C ILE A 21 -6.51 3.83 -19.21
N LEU A 22 -7.70 3.39 -18.84
CA LEU A 22 -8.46 3.96 -17.73
C LEU A 22 -8.14 3.20 -16.42
N VAL A 23 -7.59 3.90 -15.43
CA VAL A 23 -7.34 3.37 -14.10
C VAL A 23 -8.41 3.88 -13.14
N LEU A 24 -9.18 2.97 -12.58
CA LEU A 24 -10.28 3.24 -11.67
C LEU A 24 -9.83 3.09 -10.22
N MET A 25 -10.06 4.12 -9.40
CA MET A 25 -9.64 4.13 -7.99
C MET A 25 -10.74 4.67 -7.05
N SER A 26 -10.46 4.61 -5.73
CA SER A 26 -11.17 5.29 -4.66
C SER A 26 -10.24 6.29 -3.96
N GLU A 27 -10.80 7.38 -3.44
CA GLU A 27 -10.11 8.33 -2.56
C GLU A 27 -10.09 7.84 -1.08
N GLY A 28 -10.75 6.72 -0.80
CA GLY A 28 -10.83 6.12 0.53
C GLY A 28 -9.50 5.53 0.98
N GLY A 29 -8.95 5.99 2.11
CA GLY A 29 -7.75 5.43 2.75
C GLY A 29 -6.41 5.76 2.10
N GLY A 30 -6.37 6.29 0.89
CA GLY A 30 -5.14 6.70 0.19
C GLY A 30 -4.34 5.58 -0.49
N GLY A 31 -4.54 4.31 -0.13
CA GLY A 31 -3.82 3.17 -0.71
C GLY A 31 -4.09 2.99 -2.20
N HIS A 32 -5.36 3.08 -2.59
CA HIS A 32 -5.79 2.98 -3.99
C HIS A 32 -5.16 4.07 -4.87
N LYS A 33 -5.07 5.29 -4.34
CA LYS A 33 -4.44 6.42 -5.03
C LYS A 33 -2.95 6.20 -5.23
N ILE A 34 -2.23 5.78 -4.19
CA ILE A 34 -0.78 5.49 -4.28
C ILE A 34 -0.52 4.39 -5.31
N ALA A 35 -1.28 3.30 -5.29
CA ALA A 35 -1.16 2.21 -6.25
C ALA A 35 -1.46 2.66 -7.69
N SER A 36 -2.49 3.48 -7.89
CA SER A 36 -2.84 4.03 -9.21
C SER A 36 -1.76 4.97 -9.74
N LEU A 37 -1.18 5.80 -8.87
CA LEU A 37 -0.06 6.70 -9.25
C LEU A 37 1.21 5.90 -9.58
N ALA A 38 1.52 4.84 -8.83
CA ALA A 38 2.64 3.94 -9.13
C ALA A 38 2.47 3.28 -10.51
N MET A 39 1.27 2.77 -10.81
CA MET A 39 0.99 2.22 -12.15
C MET A 39 1.09 3.28 -13.24
N LYS A 40 0.58 4.50 -12.99
CA LYS A 40 0.71 5.61 -13.96
C LYS A 40 2.18 5.92 -14.24
N GLU A 41 3.03 6.00 -13.21
CA GLU A 41 4.47 6.26 -13.37
C GLU A 41 5.14 5.18 -14.25
N ILE A 42 4.82 3.91 -14.01
CA ILE A 42 5.38 2.78 -14.76
C ILE A 42 4.86 2.73 -16.21
N LEU A 43 3.58 2.95 -16.41
CA LEU A 43 2.93 2.72 -17.72
C LEU A 43 2.97 3.93 -18.64
N SER A 44 3.06 5.17 -18.12
CA SER A 44 2.99 6.40 -18.93
C SER A 44 4.08 6.56 -20.00
N PRO A 45 5.29 5.97 -19.89
CA PRO A 45 6.23 5.97 -21.00
C PRO A 45 5.67 5.30 -22.27
N PHE A 46 4.78 4.30 -22.14
CA PHE A 46 4.29 3.46 -23.22
C PHE A 46 2.81 3.70 -23.57
N TYR A 47 2.01 4.15 -22.62
CA TYR A 47 0.55 4.28 -22.71
C TYR A 47 0.09 5.66 -22.23
N ASP A 48 -1.08 6.08 -22.69
CA ASP A 48 -1.77 7.26 -22.14
C ASP A 48 -2.65 6.81 -20.97
N ILE A 49 -2.37 7.30 -19.76
CA ILE A 49 -3.00 6.82 -18.50
C ILE A 49 -3.88 7.90 -17.91
N GLU A 50 -5.18 7.62 -17.84
CA GLU A 50 -6.14 8.42 -17.11
C GLU A 50 -6.53 7.73 -15.80
N ILE A 51 -6.47 8.47 -14.68
CA ILE A 51 -6.88 7.97 -13.35
C ILE A 51 -8.19 8.64 -12.98
N VAL A 52 -9.22 7.84 -12.68
CA VAL A 52 -10.55 8.33 -12.35
C VAL A 52 -11.03 7.75 -11.01
N SER A 53 -11.51 8.63 -10.13
CA SER A 53 -12.19 8.21 -8.92
C SER A 53 -13.62 7.73 -9.26
N VAL A 54 -13.94 6.50 -8.87
CA VAL A 54 -15.18 5.82 -9.28
C VAL A 54 -16.41 6.45 -8.64
N LEU A 55 -16.36 6.74 -7.32
CA LEU A 55 -17.53 7.25 -6.59
C LEU A 55 -18.05 8.57 -7.17
N PRO A 56 -17.27 9.64 -7.29
CA PRO A 56 -17.79 10.91 -7.77
C PRO A 56 -18.06 10.93 -9.29
N ASN A 57 -17.30 10.18 -10.10
CA ASN A 57 -17.35 10.35 -11.55
C ASN A 57 -18.26 9.33 -12.27
N ILE A 58 -18.37 8.11 -11.73
CA ILE A 58 -19.07 7.01 -12.43
C ILE A 58 -20.35 6.62 -11.69
N ILE A 59 -20.24 6.37 -10.38
CA ILE A 59 -21.37 5.85 -9.59
C ILE A 59 -21.91 6.85 -8.56
N HIS A 60 -21.74 8.17 -8.80
CA HIS A 60 -22.21 9.21 -7.88
C HIS A 60 -23.70 9.06 -7.53
N ARG A 61 -24.54 8.54 -8.45
CA ARG A 61 -25.95 8.25 -8.22
C ARG A 61 -26.22 7.10 -7.24
N LEU A 62 -25.19 6.34 -6.89
CA LEU A 62 -25.24 5.25 -5.90
C LEU A 62 -24.55 5.63 -4.59
N ASP A 63 -23.87 6.78 -4.54
CA ASP A 63 -23.26 7.29 -3.33
C ASP A 63 -24.30 8.02 -2.49
N TYR A 64 -24.79 7.34 -1.45
CA TYR A 64 -25.82 7.86 -0.57
C TYR A 64 -25.43 9.18 0.12
N PHE A 65 -24.16 9.32 0.49
CA PHE A 65 -23.66 10.55 1.13
C PHE A 65 -23.60 11.71 0.13
N ALA A 66 -23.11 11.45 -1.08
CA ALA A 66 -23.09 12.45 -2.14
C ALA A 66 -24.51 12.91 -2.50
N LEU A 67 -25.50 12.00 -2.55
CA LEU A 67 -26.90 12.33 -2.80
C LEU A 67 -27.49 13.23 -1.72
N LEU A 68 -27.23 12.93 -0.44
CA LEU A 68 -27.74 13.71 0.69
C LEU A 68 -27.12 15.11 0.78
N THR A 69 -25.89 15.28 0.29
CA THR A 69 -25.12 16.52 0.45
C THR A 69 -24.96 17.29 -0.88
N SER A 70 -25.71 16.92 -1.92
CA SER A 70 -25.58 17.49 -3.26
C SER A 70 -24.15 17.44 -3.81
N GLY A 71 -23.45 16.34 -3.49
CA GLY A 71 -22.07 16.07 -3.94
C GLY A 71 -20.95 16.70 -3.13
N SER A 72 -21.27 17.48 -2.09
CA SER A 72 -20.25 18.16 -1.27
C SER A 72 -19.52 17.24 -0.28
N PHE A 73 -20.07 16.03 0.01
CA PHE A 73 -19.50 15.05 0.92
C PHE A 73 -19.80 13.64 0.40
N THR A 74 -18.77 12.86 0.17
CA THR A 74 -18.86 11.53 -0.46
C THR A 74 -18.75 10.40 0.55
N GLY A 75 -19.01 9.16 0.11
CA GLY A 75 -18.75 7.96 0.89
C GLY A 75 -17.25 7.81 1.25
N ASP A 76 -16.35 8.21 0.36
CA ASP A 76 -14.91 8.23 0.64
C ASP A 76 -14.54 9.26 1.71
N ASP A 77 -15.18 10.44 1.72
CA ASP A 77 -14.97 11.46 2.76
C ASP A 77 -15.43 10.96 4.12
N PHE A 78 -16.59 10.30 4.16
CA PHE A 78 -17.09 9.69 5.40
C PHE A 78 -16.20 8.57 5.91
N TYR A 79 -15.74 7.71 5.03
CA TYR A 79 -14.78 6.65 5.35
C TYR A 79 -13.49 7.25 5.93
N ASN A 80 -12.90 8.24 5.27
CA ASN A 80 -11.69 8.92 5.73
C ASN A 80 -11.89 9.65 7.07
N PHE A 81 -13.05 10.27 7.28
CA PHE A 81 -13.39 10.89 8.55
C PHE A 81 -13.40 9.89 9.72
N LEU A 82 -14.01 8.72 9.53
CA LEU A 82 -14.02 7.67 10.55
C LEU A 82 -12.64 7.08 10.81
N LEU A 83 -11.84 6.87 9.77
CA LEU A 83 -10.46 6.37 9.91
C LEU A 83 -9.59 7.33 10.71
N ARG A 84 -9.66 8.65 10.43
CA ARG A 84 -8.87 9.66 11.14
C ARG A 84 -9.21 9.71 12.63
N ARG A 85 -10.46 9.42 12.99
CA ARG A 85 -10.95 9.38 14.38
C ARG A 85 -10.75 8.02 15.06
N GLY A 86 -10.15 7.04 14.39
CA GLY A 86 -9.91 5.70 14.94
C GLY A 86 -11.18 4.85 15.11
N HIS A 87 -12.30 5.21 14.45
CA HIS A 87 -13.55 4.45 14.53
C HIS A 87 -13.54 3.19 13.66
N HIS A 88 -12.52 2.34 13.81
CA HIS A 88 -12.30 1.16 12.97
C HIS A 88 -13.47 0.15 12.98
N ARG A 89 -14.19 0.01 14.12
CA ARG A 89 -15.40 -0.84 14.21
C ARG A 89 -16.50 -0.34 13.28
N ALA A 90 -16.75 0.97 13.29
CA ALA A 90 -17.74 1.58 12.41
C ALA A 90 -17.33 1.44 10.93
N VAL A 91 -16.06 1.66 10.61
CA VAL A 91 -15.50 1.46 9.26
C VAL A 91 -15.74 0.04 8.78
N SER A 92 -15.40 -0.98 9.60
CA SER A 92 -15.60 -2.39 9.27
C SER A 92 -17.07 -2.73 9.02
N PHE A 93 -17.97 -2.24 9.87
CA PHE A 93 -19.40 -2.46 9.71
C PHE A 93 -19.93 -1.83 8.42
N LEU A 94 -19.58 -0.58 8.15
CA LEU A 94 -20.01 0.14 6.95
C LEU A 94 -19.43 -0.49 5.68
N ALA A 95 -18.18 -0.95 5.71
CA ALA A 95 -17.58 -1.66 4.59
C ALA A 95 -18.36 -2.95 4.24
N ARG A 96 -18.77 -3.73 5.24
CA ARG A 96 -19.59 -4.94 5.03
C ARG A 96 -20.97 -4.60 4.43
N LEU A 97 -21.60 -3.52 4.89
CA LEU A 97 -22.85 -3.03 4.29
C LEU A 97 -22.62 -2.53 2.87
N GLY A 98 -21.53 -1.76 2.65
CA GLY A 98 -21.15 -1.25 1.35
C GLY A 98 -20.92 -2.36 0.32
N ILE A 99 -20.22 -3.44 0.70
CA ILE A 99 -20.02 -4.62 -0.16
C ILE A 99 -21.38 -5.20 -0.60
N LYS A 100 -22.28 -5.45 0.35
CA LYS A 100 -23.61 -6.01 0.06
C LYS A 100 -24.43 -5.06 -0.82
N TYR A 101 -24.39 -3.78 -0.52
CA TYR A 101 -25.12 -2.75 -1.27
C TYR A 101 -24.59 -2.67 -2.71
N MET A 102 -23.28 -2.52 -2.91
CA MET A 102 -22.68 -2.42 -4.25
C MET A 102 -22.91 -3.71 -5.05
N PHE A 103 -22.85 -4.88 -4.41
CA PHE A 103 -23.18 -6.13 -5.07
C PHE A 103 -24.66 -6.20 -5.50
N ALA A 104 -25.61 -5.76 -4.65
CA ALA A 104 -27.01 -5.67 -5.01
C ALA A 104 -27.26 -4.68 -6.18
N LYS A 105 -26.42 -3.66 -6.29
CA LYS A 105 -26.48 -2.61 -7.34
C LYS A 105 -25.61 -2.93 -8.57
N ARG A 106 -25.01 -4.12 -8.69
CA ARG A 106 -24.06 -4.47 -9.77
C ARG A 106 -24.57 -4.20 -11.18
N ASN A 107 -25.87 -4.44 -11.45
CA ASN A 107 -26.45 -4.15 -12.76
C ASN A 107 -26.60 -2.64 -13.03
N GLN A 108 -26.82 -1.84 -12.00
CA GLN A 108 -26.80 -0.38 -12.13
C GLN A 108 -25.37 0.14 -12.32
N ILE A 109 -24.39 -0.41 -11.62
CA ILE A 109 -22.96 -0.10 -11.82
C ILE A 109 -22.56 -0.43 -13.25
N ASP A 110 -22.94 -1.60 -13.76
CA ASP A 110 -22.73 -2.01 -15.15
C ASP A 110 -23.28 -0.95 -16.13
N GLN A 111 -24.54 -0.54 -15.98
CA GLN A 111 -25.15 0.47 -16.85
C GLN A 111 -24.47 1.83 -16.75
N LEU A 112 -24.17 2.30 -15.54
CA LEU A 112 -23.51 3.60 -15.32
C LEU A 112 -22.09 3.61 -15.92
N PHE A 113 -21.36 2.50 -15.81
CA PHE A 113 -20.03 2.42 -16.40
C PHE A 113 -20.06 2.35 -17.91
N GLN A 114 -21.02 1.63 -18.51
CA GLN A 114 -21.22 1.66 -19.97
C GLN A 114 -21.54 3.08 -20.45
N SER A 115 -22.46 3.79 -19.75
CA SER A 115 -22.78 5.19 -20.10
C SER A 115 -21.55 6.09 -19.97
N TYR A 116 -20.77 5.95 -18.88
CA TYR A 116 -19.54 6.72 -18.69
C TYR A 116 -18.56 6.53 -19.85
N LEU A 117 -18.34 5.29 -20.30
CA LEU A 117 -17.45 5.00 -21.44
C LEU A 117 -18.02 5.48 -22.79
N HIS A 118 -19.33 5.40 -22.97
CA HIS A 118 -20.01 5.89 -24.18
C HIS A 118 -19.96 7.40 -24.28
N ASP A 119 -20.22 8.11 -23.18
CA ASP A 119 -20.27 9.57 -23.13
C ASP A 119 -18.88 10.23 -23.06
N SER A 120 -17.84 9.44 -22.80
CA SER A 120 -16.46 9.90 -22.78
C SER A 120 -16.00 10.29 -24.19
N PRO A 121 -15.38 11.47 -24.36
CA PRO A 121 -14.71 11.83 -25.61
C PRO A 121 -13.47 10.98 -25.87
N ILE A 122 -13.00 10.24 -24.86
CA ILE A 122 -11.82 9.39 -24.92
C ILE A 122 -12.25 7.94 -25.14
N LYS A 123 -11.69 7.30 -26.16
CA LYS A 123 -11.85 5.87 -26.37
C LYS A 123 -10.71 5.13 -25.64
N TYR A 124 -11.06 4.36 -24.63
CA TYR A 124 -10.08 3.54 -23.87
C TYR A 124 -9.90 2.17 -24.53
N ASP A 125 -8.66 1.69 -24.50
CA ASP A 125 -8.27 0.35 -25.00
C ASP A 125 -8.28 -0.70 -23.88
N MET A 126 -8.23 -0.28 -22.61
CA MET A 126 -8.19 -1.16 -21.44
C MET A 126 -8.66 -0.43 -20.18
N VAL A 127 -9.18 -1.18 -19.23
CA VAL A 127 -9.54 -0.70 -17.88
C VAL A 127 -8.79 -1.49 -16.82
N ILE A 128 -8.21 -0.76 -15.85
CA ILE A 128 -7.60 -1.34 -14.64
C ILE A 128 -8.37 -0.84 -13.42
N SER A 129 -8.88 -1.74 -12.60
CA SER A 129 -9.58 -1.38 -11.36
C SER A 129 -8.71 -1.66 -10.14
N THR A 130 -8.43 -0.61 -9.35
CA THR A 130 -7.85 -0.70 -8.01
C THR A 130 -8.90 -0.51 -6.92
N PHE A 131 -10.17 -0.31 -7.29
CA PHE A 131 -11.26 -0.07 -6.34
C PHE A 131 -11.98 -1.38 -6.02
N PRO A 132 -12.09 -1.76 -4.73
CA PRO A 132 -12.89 -2.92 -4.32
C PRO A 132 -14.40 -2.66 -4.50
N TYR A 133 -15.24 -3.61 -4.17
CA TYR A 133 -16.71 -3.58 -4.08
C TYR A 133 -17.48 -3.43 -5.40
N VAL A 134 -16.96 -2.72 -6.39
CA VAL A 134 -17.66 -2.41 -7.66
C VAL A 134 -17.29 -3.36 -8.78
N ASN A 135 -16.26 -4.18 -8.60
CA ASN A 135 -15.64 -4.96 -9.67
C ASN A 135 -16.61 -5.95 -10.35
N CYS A 136 -17.62 -6.44 -9.63
CA CYS A 136 -18.64 -7.31 -10.24
C CYS A 136 -19.44 -6.55 -11.33
N GLY A 137 -19.88 -5.32 -11.05
CA GLY A 137 -20.60 -4.49 -12.03
C GLY A 137 -19.69 -4.02 -13.17
N LEU A 138 -18.46 -3.62 -12.86
CA LEU A 138 -17.48 -3.21 -13.87
C LEU A 138 -17.11 -4.37 -14.83
N ALA A 139 -16.95 -5.58 -14.29
CA ALA A 139 -16.64 -6.75 -15.09
C ALA A 139 -17.81 -7.15 -16.02
N LEU A 140 -19.06 -6.98 -15.58
CA LEU A 140 -20.23 -7.19 -16.44
C LEU A 140 -20.22 -6.22 -17.63
N ALA A 141 -19.92 -4.95 -17.39
CA ALA A 141 -19.81 -3.93 -18.43
C ALA A 141 -18.66 -4.23 -19.39
N ALA A 142 -17.47 -4.54 -18.83
CA ALA A 142 -16.28 -4.86 -19.63
C ALA A 142 -16.53 -6.08 -20.53
N GLN A 143 -17.24 -7.11 -20.03
CA GLN A 143 -17.63 -8.28 -20.82
C GLN A 143 -18.52 -7.90 -22.00
N LYS A 144 -19.57 -7.10 -21.77
CA LYS A 144 -20.50 -6.66 -22.82
C LYS A 144 -19.84 -5.79 -23.89
N LEU A 145 -18.87 -4.97 -23.48
CA LEU A 145 -18.13 -4.08 -24.36
C LEU A 145 -16.91 -4.74 -25.01
N ASN A 146 -16.64 -6.01 -24.71
CA ASN A 146 -15.40 -6.73 -25.07
C ASN A 146 -14.13 -5.93 -24.69
N MET A 147 -14.16 -5.23 -23.57
CA MET A 147 -13.09 -4.36 -23.07
C MET A 147 -12.11 -5.18 -22.21
N PRO A 148 -10.80 -5.14 -22.47
CA PRO A 148 -9.80 -5.70 -21.60
C PRO A 148 -9.90 -5.12 -20.18
N PHE A 149 -10.03 -5.97 -19.15
CA PHE A 149 -10.28 -5.58 -17.79
C PHE A 149 -9.36 -6.30 -16.81
N LEU A 150 -8.56 -5.53 -16.09
CA LEU A 150 -7.65 -6.00 -15.05
C LEU A 150 -8.15 -5.55 -13.68
N ILE A 151 -8.30 -6.49 -12.75
CA ILE A 151 -8.48 -6.17 -11.33
C ILE A 151 -7.12 -6.26 -10.64
N MET A 152 -6.69 -5.12 -10.08
CA MET A 152 -5.42 -4.94 -9.38
C MET A 152 -5.69 -4.66 -7.88
N PRO A 153 -5.67 -5.69 -7.02
CA PRO A 153 -5.85 -5.51 -5.59
C PRO A 153 -4.74 -4.63 -4.97
N THR A 154 -5.15 -3.77 -4.06
CA THR A 154 -4.27 -2.92 -3.25
C THR A 154 -4.20 -3.37 -1.79
N ASP A 155 -4.71 -4.55 -1.51
CA ASP A 155 -4.63 -5.24 -0.23
C ASP A 155 -4.17 -6.68 -0.45
N LEU A 156 -3.49 -7.25 0.56
CA LEU A 156 -3.12 -8.69 0.52
C LEU A 156 -4.36 -9.57 0.65
N ASP A 157 -5.36 -9.16 1.44
CA ASP A 157 -6.67 -9.83 1.41
C ASP A 157 -7.49 -9.33 0.21
N THR A 158 -7.48 -10.12 -0.85
CA THR A 158 -8.15 -9.80 -2.11
C THR A 158 -9.67 -10.00 -2.10
N ALA A 159 -10.25 -10.41 -0.97
CA ALA A 159 -11.67 -10.77 -0.86
C ALA A 159 -12.63 -9.66 -1.32
N THR A 160 -12.33 -8.43 -0.94
CA THR A 160 -13.16 -7.26 -1.30
C THR A 160 -13.12 -6.93 -2.79
N PHE A 161 -12.01 -7.28 -3.46
CA PHE A 161 -11.83 -7.04 -4.91
C PHE A 161 -12.54 -8.08 -5.77
N PHE A 162 -12.64 -9.32 -5.28
CA PHE A 162 -13.20 -10.44 -6.05
C PHE A 162 -14.63 -10.78 -5.67
N CYS A 163 -15.25 -10.03 -4.76
CA CYS A 163 -16.61 -10.27 -4.31
C CYS A 163 -17.60 -10.26 -5.49
N GLY A 164 -18.40 -11.31 -5.59
CA GLY A 164 -19.44 -11.48 -6.60
C GLY A 164 -18.96 -11.90 -7.99
N LEU A 165 -17.67 -12.00 -8.24
CA LEU A 165 -17.14 -12.41 -9.55
C LEU A 165 -17.47 -13.86 -9.92
N SER A 166 -17.73 -14.74 -8.93
CA SER A 166 -18.19 -16.11 -9.17
C SER A 166 -19.52 -16.23 -9.92
N GLN A 167 -20.26 -15.12 -10.04
CA GLN A 167 -21.52 -15.06 -10.80
C GLN A 167 -21.32 -14.66 -12.26
N ILE A 168 -20.10 -14.36 -12.67
CA ILE A 168 -19.76 -13.99 -14.04
C ILE A 168 -19.19 -15.20 -14.76
N ASP A 169 -19.74 -15.49 -15.92
CA ASP A 169 -19.22 -16.50 -16.83
C ASP A 169 -18.11 -15.90 -17.72
N PHE A 170 -16.88 -16.00 -17.27
CA PHE A 170 -15.71 -15.49 -17.98
C PHE A 170 -15.34 -16.23 -19.26
N SER A 171 -16.10 -17.28 -19.66
CA SER A 171 -15.94 -17.94 -20.95
C SER A 171 -16.66 -17.19 -22.09
N LYS A 172 -17.59 -16.28 -21.77
CA LYS A 172 -18.46 -15.56 -22.71
C LYS A 172 -17.84 -14.31 -23.35
N GLY A 173 -16.54 -14.23 -23.43
CA GLY A 173 -15.83 -13.11 -24.06
C GLY A 173 -15.23 -12.11 -23.05
N GLY A 174 -14.49 -11.14 -23.61
CA GLY A 174 -13.69 -10.19 -22.87
C GLY A 174 -12.34 -10.76 -22.39
N LYS A 175 -11.33 -9.92 -22.41
CA LYS A 175 -10.00 -10.24 -21.86
C LYS A 175 -9.96 -9.84 -20.40
N PHE A 176 -9.93 -10.83 -19.48
CA PHE A 176 -9.90 -10.60 -18.04
C PHE A 176 -8.59 -11.06 -17.44
N ALA A 177 -8.05 -10.28 -16.49
CA ALA A 177 -6.97 -10.70 -15.63
C ALA A 177 -7.26 -10.30 -14.16
N PHE A 178 -6.91 -11.20 -13.25
CA PHE A 178 -7.04 -11.03 -11.80
C PHE A 178 -5.67 -11.09 -11.19
N ALA A 179 -5.15 -9.93 -10.76
CA ALA A 179 -3.82 -9.85 -10.17
C ALA A 179 -3.81 -10.43 -8.75
N LEU A 180 -2.76 -11.18 -8.45
CA LEU A 180 -2.38 -11.52 -7.08
C LEU A 180 -1.00 -10.92 -6.79
N PRO A 181 -0.82 -10.35 -5.58
CA PRO A 181 0.44 -9.68 -5.25
C PRO A 181 1.61 -10.65 -5.13
N TYR A 182 1.36 -11.88 -4.71
CA TYR A 182 2.42 -12.85 -4.46
C TYR A 182 1.99 -14.27 -4.86
N ASP A 183 2.99 -15.12 -5.18
CA ASP A 183 2.80 -16.56 -5.38
C ASP A 183 2.69 -17.26 -4.02
N ASP A 184 1.57 -17.03 -3.34
CA ASP A 184 1.26 -17.59 -2.03
C ASP A 184 0.04 -18.51 -2.11
N ASN A 185 0.14 -19.68 -1.46
CA ASN A 185 -0.91 -20.68 -1.51
C ASN A 185 -2.23 -20.20 -0.87
N ASP A 186 -2.18 -19.40 0.21
CA ASP A 186 -3.39 -18.91 0.87
C ASP A 186 -4.10 -17.89 -0.01
N LEU A 187 -3.35 -17.01 -0.70
CA LEU A 187 -3.88 -16.06 -1.66
C LEU A 187 -4.53 -16.80 -2.85
N LYS A 188 -3.84 -17.82 -3.41
CA LYS A 188 -4.36 -18.63 -4.50
C LYS A 188 -5.61 -19.42 -4.08
N LEU A 189 -5.59 -20.03 -2.90
CA LEU A 189 -6.74 -20.79 -2.40
C LEU A 189 -7.97 -19.91 -2.20
N LYS A 190 -7.81 -18.69 -1.68
CA LYS A 190 -8.91 -17.72 -1.60
C LYS A 190 -9.48 -17.40 -2.97
N ALA A 191 -8.63 -17.11 -3.97
CA ALA A 191 -9.06 -16.79 -5.32
C ALA A 191 -9.83 -17.95 -5.97
N PHE A 192 -9.33 -19.19 -5.85
CA PHE A 192 -9.94 -20.36 -6.50
C PHE A 192 -11.17 -20.88 -5.77
N ARG A 193 -11.11 -21.04 -4.44
CA ARG A 193 -12.18 -21.69 -3.67
C ARG A 193 -13.29 -20.73 -3.27
N ASN A 194 -12.93 -19.52 -2.83
CA ASN A 194 -13.92 -18.59 -2.29
C ASN A 194 -14.60 -17.78 -3.40
N PHE A 195 -13.89 -17.52 -4.51
CA PHE A 195 -14.40 -16.67 -5.60
C PHE A 195 -14.54 -17.40 -6.93
N ALA A 196 -14.14 -18.67 -7.00
CA ALA A 196 -14.24 -19.53 -8.20
C ALA A 196 -13.65 -18.87 -9.47
N LEU A 197 -12.56 -18.08 -9.30
CA LEU A 197 -11.93 -17.42 -10.44
C LEU A 197 -11.24 -18.44 -11.36
N PRO A 198 -11.30 -18.26 -12.69
CA PRO A 198 -10.59 -19.10 -13.65
C PRO A 198 -9.08 -19.03 -13.43
N LYS A 199 -8.44 -20.20 -13.32
CA LYS A 199 -6.99 -20.30 -13.03
C LYS A 199 -6.13 -19.65 -14.12
N ASP A 200 -6.56 -19.78 -15.37
CA ASP A 200 -5.89 -19.24 -16.56
C ASP A 200 -5.93 -17.70 -16.63
N LYS A 201 -6.81 -17.07 -15.85
CA LYS A 201 -6.94 -15.60 -15.78
C LYS A 201 -6.25 -14.97 -14.56
N ILE A 202 -5.72 -15.80 -13.64
CA ILE A 202 -4.97 -15.30 -12.49
C ILE A 202 -3.52 -15.03 -12.89
N ARG A 203 -3.01 -13.88 -12.50
CA ARG A 203 -1.64 -13.42 -12.75
C ARG A 203 -0.95 -13.01 -11.47
N ILE A 204 0.23 -13.52 -11.23
CA ILE A 204 1.10 -13.06 -10.15
C ILE A 204 1.84 -11.82 -10.66
N THR A 205 1.40 -10.65 -10.23
CA THR A 205 1.96 -9.39 -10.71
C THR A 205 2.98 -8.77 -9.78
N GLY A 206 2.91 -9.07 -8.51
CA GLY A 206 3.49 -8.25 -7.46
C GLY A 206 2.45 -7.25 -6.94
N PHE A 207 2.79 -6.60 -5.82
CA PHE A 207 1.97 -5.54 -5.24
C PHE A 207 2.28 -4.19 -5.94
N PRO A 208 1.29 -3.33 -6.20
CA PRO A 208 1.49 -2.06 -6.89
C PRO A 208 2.17 -1.02 -5.96
N VAL A 209 3.48 -1.18 -5.78
CA VAL A 209 4.34 -0.26 -5.03
C VAL A 209 4.96 0.80 -5.95
N ARG A 210 5.41 1.91 -5.36
CA ARG A 210 6.18 2.93 -6.08
C ARG A 210 7.45 2.32 -6.67
N PRO A 211 7.87 2.72 -7.89
CA PRO A 211 9.08 2.17 -8.54
C PRO A 211 10.33 2.23 -7.68
N ASP A 212 10.47 3.28 -6.87
CA ASP A 212 11.61 3.45 -5.95
C ASP A 212 11.74 2.31 -4.93
N CYS A 213 10.66 1.59 -4.60
CA CYS A 213 10.70 0.44 -3.70
C CYS A 213 11.44 -0.75 -4.30
N ALA A 214 11.50 -0.86 -5.63
CA ALA A 214 12.23 -1.93 -6.32
C ALA A 214 13.73 -1.66 -6.43
N LYS A 215 14.19 -0.45 -6.13
CA LYS A 215 15.61 -0.08 -6.16
C LYS A 215 16.41 -0.93 -5.16
N ARG A 216 17.51 -1.48 -5.62
CA ARG A 216 18.49 -2.13 -4.77
C ARG A 216 19.67 -1.19 -4.55
N TYR A 217 19.94 -0.88 -3.29
CA TYR A 217 21.00 0.04 -2.91
C TYR A 217 22.22 -0.77 -2.47
N THR A 218 23.41 -0.41 -3.00
CA THR A 218 24.68 -0.93 -2.48
C THR A 218 24.94 -0.38 -1.07
N PRO A 219 25.80 -1.02 -0.26
CA PRO A 219 26.17 -0.49 1.07
C PRO A 219 26.67 0.96 1.03
N ASP A 220 27.43 1.34 0.01
CA ASP A 220 27.93 2.71 -0.12
C ASP A 220 26.83 3.70 -0.51
N GLN A 221 25.89 3.31 -1.37
CA GLN A 221 24.71 4.11 -1.65
C GLN A 221 23.84 4.31 -0.40
N LEU A 222 23.67 3.27 0.43
CA LEU A 222 22.95 3.39 1.70
C LEU A 222 23.67 4.34 2.68
N LYS A 223 25.00 4.36 2.72
CA LYS A 223 25.74 5.35 3.51
C LYS A 223 25.46 6.78 3.04
N VAL A 224 25.49 7.01 1.72
CA VAL A 224 25.16 8.34 1.14
C VAL A 224 23.72 8.75 1.48
N LEU A 225 22.75 7.83 1.36
CA LEU A 225 21.36 8.11 1.71
C LEU A 225 21.20 8.40 3.20
N LYS A 226 21.84 7.64 4.09
CA LYS A 226 21.82 7.91 5.53
C LYS A 226 22.31 9.34 5.81
N LEU A 227 23.45 9.74 5.25
CA LEU A 227 23.98 11.10 5.43
C LEU A 227 23.01 12.17 4.87
N LYS A 228 22.45 11.94 3.68
CA LYS A 228 21.41 12.83 3.09
C LYS A 228 20.26 13.05 4.06
N HIS A 229 19.82 12.02 4.76
CA HIS A 229 18.74 12.07 5.72
C HIS A 229 19.19 12.45 7.15
N GLY A 230 20.45 12.88 7.34
CA GLY A 230 20.97 13.30 8.64
C GLY A 230 21.15 12.16 9.63
N LEU A 231 21.31 10.93 9.14
CA LEU A 231 21.56 9.72 9.92
C LEU A 231 23.05 9.38 9.89
N SER A 232 23.54 8.73 10.92
CA SER A 232 24.91 8.22 10.96
C SER A 232 25.04 6.93 10.15
N PHE A 233 26.17 6.69 9.53
CA PHE A 233 26.34 5.51 8.65
C PHE A 233 26.43 4.20 9.43
N ASP A 234 26.99 4.22 10.65
CA ASP A 234 27.20 3.02 11.49
C ASP A 234 26.19 2.95 12.64
N THR A 235 24.90 3.04 12.33
CA THR A 235 23.82 2.97 13.31
C THR A 235 22.74 1.99 12.88
N LEU A 236 22.02 1.45 13.87
CA LEU A 236 20.76 0.76 13.65
C LEU A 236 19.65 1.82 13.54
N VAL A 237 19.00 1.86 12.39
CA VAL A 237 17.96 2.84 12.11
C VAL A 237 16.60 2.17 12.25
N LEU A 238 15.77 2.69 13.14
CA LEU A 238 14.37 2.33 13.27
C LEU A 238 13.52 3.44 12.66
N THR A 239 12.47 3.10 11.92
CA THR A 239 11.57 4.13 11.35
C THR A 239 10.12 3.80 11.71
N LEU A 240 9.49 4.69 12.49
CA LEU A 240 8.08 4.61 12.88
C LEU A 240 7.22 5.43 11.93
N ILE A 241 6.32 4.74 11.21
CA ILE A 241 5.43 5.32 10.19
C ILE A 241 4.00 4.84 10.42
N LEU A 242 3.08 5.73 10.79
CA LEU A 242 1.66 5.40 10.99
C LEU A 242 0.74 6.01 9.91
N GLY A 243 1.30 6.34 8.75
CA GLY A 243 0.62 6.92 7.59
C GLY A 243 0.85 8.42 7.43
N ALA A 244 0.64 8.92 6.20
CA ALA A 244 0.95 10.31 5.82
C ALA A 244 0.08 11.37 6.51
N ALA A 245 -1.13 11.01 6.94
CA ALA A 245 -2.04 11.93 7.63
C ALA A 245 -1.64 12.19 9.09
N GLY A 246 -0.73 11.37 9.64
CA GLY A 246 -0.42 11.34 11.07
C GLY A 246 -1.43 10.50 11.86
N ASN A 247 -1.09 10.19 13.13
CA ASN A 247 -1.92 9.38 14.01
C ASN A 247 -1.61 9.77 15.47
N GLU A 248 -2.64 9.91 16.32
CA GLU A 248 -2.49 10.24 17.75
C GLU A 248 -1.64 9.20 18.51
N ARG A 249 -1.71 7.93 18.11
CA ARG A 249 -0.94 6.85 18.72
C ARG A 249 0.58 6.97 18.52
N LEU A 250 1.01 7.81 17.56
CA LEU A 250 2.42 8.08 17.34
C LEU A 250 3.09 8.61 18.61
N TYR A 251 2.35 9.40 19.40
CA TYR A 251 2.82 9.88 20.69
C TYR A 251 3.09 8.73 21.68
N GLU A 252 2.12 7.82 21.86
CA GLU A 252 2.24 6.68 22.77
C GLU A 252 3.45 5.81 22.41
N TYR A 253 3.62 5.51 21.12
CA TYR A 253 4.76 4.70 20.64
C TYR A 253 6.08 5.41 20.84
N THR A 254 6.12 6.72 20.61
CA THR A 254 7.35 7.49 20.85
C THR A 254 7.74 7.49 22.33
N MET A 255 6.77 7.62 23.22
CA MET A 255 7.04 7.57 24.66
C MET A 255 7.54 6.17 25.10
N GLU A 256 6.96 5.10 24.57
CA GLU A 256 7.46 3.73 24.82
C GLU A 256 8.88 3.55 24.26
N LEU A 257 9.13 3.97 23.02
CA LEU A 257 10.46 3.92 22.39
C LEU A 257 11.51 4.75 23.14
N SER A 258 11.12 5.83 23.83
CA SER A 258 12.04 6.65 24.63
C SER A 258 12.66 5.90 25.81
N GLN A 259 12.04 4.79 26.23
CA GLN A 259 12.53 3.88 27.28
C GLN A 259 13.37 2.72 26.70
N LEU A 260 13.64 2.70 25.38
CA LEU A 260 14.44 1.65 24.76
C LEU A 260 15.88 1.70 25.31
N ASP A 261 16.28 0.63 25.98
CA ASP A 261 17.66 0.43 26.43
C ASP A 261 18.54 0.02 25.24
N PRO A 262 19.53 0.84 24.84
CA PRO A 262 20.41 0.54 23.71
C PRO A 262 21.55 -0.43 24.05
N THR A 263 21.78 -0.75 25.32
CA THR A 263 22.96 -1.52 25.76
C THR A 263 23.08 -2.91 25.15
N PRO A 264 21.98 -3.65 24.83
CA PRO A 264 22.10 -4.96 24.18
C PRO A 264 22.53 -4.91 22.71
N PHE A 265 22.55 -3.73 22.10
CA PHE A 265 22.86 -3.61 20.67
C PHE A 265 24.33 -3.26 20.45
N SER A 266 24.93 -3.84 19.41
CA SER A 266 26.35 -3.63 19.04
C SER A 266 26.62 -2.26 18.40
N ARG A 267 25.58 -1.56 17.98
CA ARG A 267 25.66 -0.25 17.32
C ARG A 267 24.69 0.74 17.95
N PRO A 268 24.98 2.05 17.89
CA PRO A 268 24.06 3.08 18.36
C PRO A 268 22.71 3.00 17.62
N ILE A 269 21.64 3.43 18.26
CA ILE A 269 20.29 3.42 17.70
C ILE A 269 19.85 4.83 17.34
N GLU A 270 19.33 4.97 16.14
CA GLU A 270 18.64 6.17 15.67
C GLU A 270 17.20 5.82 15.28
N ILE A 271 16.24 6.61 15.78
CA ILE A 271 14.81 6.39 15.57
C ILE A 271 14.20 7.56 14.83
N ASN A 272 13.68 7.30 13.63
CA ASN A 272 12.88 8.27 12.90
C ASN A 272 11.42 8.17 13.34
N ILE A 273 10.85 9.28 13.78
CA ILE A 273 9.42 9.43 14.09
C ILE A 273 8.79 10.27 12.99
N CYS A 274 8.06 9.65 12.07
CA CYS A 274 7.46 10.32 10.93
C CYS A 274 6.06 10.83 11.29
N VAL A 275 5.93 12.10 11.66
CA VAL A 275 4.66 12.69 12.11
C VAL A 275 3.71 12.99 10.94
N GLY A 276 4.18 12.91 9.69
CA GLY A 276 3.38 13.21 8.51
C GLY A 276 2.95 14.68 8.48
N ARG A 277 1.69 14.92 8.12
CA ARG A 277 1.10 16.29 8.04
C ARG A 277 0.55 16.79 9.37
N TYR A 278 0.81 16.09 10.47
CA TYR A 278 0.31 16.44 11.80
C TYR A 278 1.36 17.20 12.60
N GLU A 279 1.62 18.46 12.25
CA GLU A 279 2.71 19.27 12.83
C GLU A 279 2.59 19.45 14.35
N LYS A 280 1.38 19.63 14.90
CA LYS A 280 1.16 19.73 16.35
C LYS A 280 1.67 18.49 17.11
N MET A 281 1.71 17.33 16.46
CA MET A 281 2.26 16.12 17.04
C MET A 281 3.78 16.23 17.21
N SER A 282 4.47 16.87 16.27
CA SER A 282 5.91 17.14 16.37
C SER A 282 6.23 17.94 17.62
N GLU A 283 5.55 19.08 17.83
CA GLU A 283 5.73 19.95 18.99
C GLU A 283 5.47 19.21 20.31
N ARG A 284 4.37 18.44 20.35
CA ARG A 284 3.99 17.63 21.53
C ARG A 284 5.07 16.59 21.88
N ILE A 285 5.58 15.87 20.88
CA ILE A 285 6.62 14.84 21.06
C ILE A 285 7.92 15.50 21.54
N ILE A 286 8.37 16.56 20.89
CA ILE A 286 9.61 17.29 21.25
C ILE A 286 9.53 17.79 22.70
N SER A 287 8.44 18.46 23.08
CA SER A 287 8.22 18.96 24.44
C SER A 287 8.28 17.82 25.46
N SER A 288 7.60 16.70 25.20
CA SER A 288 7.58 15.56 26.12
C SER A 288 8.95 14.89 26.27
N LEU A 289 9.66 14.65 25.16
CA LEU A 289 11.02 14.09 25.21
C LEU A 289 11.99 15.01 25.95
N THR A 290 11.88 16.33 25.77
CA THR A 290 12.68 17.31 26.52
C THR A 290 12.36 17.26 28.00
N THR A 291 11.09 17.17 28.37
CA THR A 291 10.67 17.04 29.80
C THR A 291 11.21 15.75 30.41
N LEU A 292 11.36 14.67 29.63
CA LEU A 292 11.99 13.41 30.06
C LEU A 292 13.54 13.47 30.07
N GLY A 293 14.12 14.65 29.91
CA GLY A 293 15.58 14.87 30.00
C GLY A 293 16.33 14.66 28.69
N SER A 294 15.64 14.55 27.55
CA SER A 294 16.32 14.50 26.25
C SER A 294 16.95 15.85 25.90
N THR A 295 18.14 15.81 25.28
CA THR A 295 18.89 17.00 24.86
C THR A 295 18.68 17.28 23.38
N LEU A 296 18.41 18.52 23.02
CA LEU A 296 18.34 18.97 21.64
C LEU A 296 19.75 18.92 21.02
N ILE A 297 19.90 18.20 19.93
CA ILE A 297 21.18 18.05 19.20
C ILE A 297 21.17 18.89 17.93
N LYS A 298 20.06 18.89 17.19
CA LYS A 298 19.93 19.60 15.91
C LYS A 298 18.49 19.94 15.62
N GLU A 299 18.29 21.11 15.03
CA GLU A 299 17.00 21.53 14.49
C GLU A 299 17.18 22.02 13.05
N THR A 300 16.28 21.58 12.18
CA THR A 300 16.22 21.98 10.76
C THR A 300 14.76 22.26 10.41
N GLU A 301 14.51 22.76 9.21
CA GLU A 301 13.15 22.94 8.70
C GLU A 301 12.35 21.62 8.65
N ASN A 302 13.02 20.51 8.32
CA ASN A 302 12.39 19.22 8.02
C ASN A 302 12.37 18.25 9.20
N TYR A 303 13.25 18.39 10.17
CA TYR A 303 13.31 17.52 11.34
C TYR A 303 14.07 18.14 12.53
N THR A 304 13.72 17.65 13.71
CA THR A 304 14.41 17.95 14.98
C THR A 304 15.04 16.68 15.52
N THR A 305 16.30 16.75 15.93
CA THR A 305 17.03 15.62 16.55
C THR A 305 17.21 15.84 18.04
N LEU A 306 16.78 14.87 18.82
CA LEU A 306 16.93 14.81 20.27
C LEU A 306 17.75 13.56 20.65
N LYS A 307 18.54 13.66 21.73
CA LYS A 307 19.22 12.49 22.32
C LYS A 307 18.63 12.21 23.68
N THR A 308 18.13 11.01 23.90
CA THR A 308 17.60 10.60 25.22
C THR A 308 18.70 10.40 26.24
N PRO A 309 18.38 10.42 27.56
CA PRO A 309 19.33 10.07 28.61
C PRO A 309 19.97 8.67 28.45
N LEU A 310 19.25 7.74 27.82
CA LEU A 310 19.73 6.38 27.52
C LEU A 310 20.67 6.36 26.28
N GLY A 311 20.87 7.46 25.58
CA GLY A 311 21.78 7.56 24.45
C GLY A 311 21.17 7.28 23.07
N VAL A 312 19.86 7.07 22.98
CA VAL A 312 19.14 6.87 21.72
C VAL A 312 18.86 8.22 21.05
N TYR A 313 19.05 8.30 19.73
CA TYR A 313 18.76 9.50 18.96
C TYR A 313 17.38 9.42 18.34
N PHE A 314 16.56 10.46 18.51
CA PHE A 314 15.23 10.60 17.93
C PHE A 314 15.24 11.71 16.88
N HIS A 315 14.86 11.40 15.65
CA HIS A 315 14.66 12.35 14.56
C HIS A 315 13.15 12.52 14.34
N ILE A 316 12.59 13.61 14.85
CA ILE A 316 11.17 13.92 14.70
C ILE A 316 11.00 14.59 13.33
N ARG A 317 10.43 13.87 12.36
CA ARG A 317 10.38 14.26 10.95
C ARG A 317 9.00 14.75 10.56
N LYS A 318 8.94 15.90 9.93
CA LYS A 318 7.74 16.41 9.26
C LYS A 318 7.40 15.57 8.00
N TYR A 319 6.35 15.97 7.28
CA TYR A 319 6.03 15.33 6.01
C TYR A 319 7.19 15.44 5.02
N MET A 320 7.53 14.33 4.38
CA MET A 320 8.59 14.25 3.39
C MET A 320 8.16 13.42 2.17
N GLN A 321 8.66 13.77 1.00
CA GLN A 321 8.38 13.04 -0.25
C GLN A 321 9.27 11.80 -0.38
N GLU A 322 10.52 11.89 0.08
CA GLU A 322 11.56 10.86 -0.04
C GLU A 322 11.44 9.75 1.02
N MET A 323 10.20 9.41 1.41
CA MET A 323 9.94 8.39 2.44
C MET A 323 10.55 7.03 2.09
N ILE A 324 10.56 6.64 0.81
CA ILE A 324 11.13 5.35 0.38
C ILE A 324 12.64 5.29 0.64
N GLU A 325 13.36 6.37 0.39
CA GLU A 325 14.80 6.43 0.70
C GLU A 325 15.06 6.30 2.20
N LEU A 326 14.24 6.96 3.04
CA LEU A 326 14.33 6.83 4.50
C LEU A 326 14.02 5.40 4.95
N MET A 327 12.98 4.76 4.40
CA MET A 327 12.65 3.36 4.66
C MET A 327 13.79 2.44 4.19
N ALA A 328 14.44 2.73 3.07
CA ALA A 328 15.60 1.98 2.59
C ALA A 328 16.80 2.06 3.55
N CYS A 329 16.96 3.15 4.29
CA CYS A 329 17.99 3.30 5.32
C CYS A 329 17.68 2.52 6.61
N SER A 330 16.44 2.05 6.80
CA SER A 330 16.01 1.44 8.04
C SER A 330 16.51 0.00 8.20
N SER A 331 16.85 -0.38 9.44
CA SER A 331 17.06 -1.77 9.86
C SER A 331 15.72 -2.42 10.21
N LEU A 332 14.80 -1.64 10.80
CA LEU A 332 13.46 -2.07 11.17
C LEU A 332 12.45 -0.97 10.86
N ILE A 333 11.33 -1.34 10.27
CA ILE A 333 10.19 -0.45 10.05
C ILE A 333 9.08 -0.83 11.03
N ILE A 334 8.65 0.13 11.86
CA ILE A 334 7.52 -0.01 12.77
C ILE A 334 6.34 0.71 12.13
N THR A 335 5.26 -0.02 11.85
CA THR A 335 4.12 0.54 11.13
C THR A 335 2.79 -0.10 11.54
N LYS A 336 1.69 0.58 11.21
CA LYS A 336 0.38 -0.05 11.23
C LYS A 336 0.29 -1.12 10.12
N THR A 337 -0.74 -1.93 10.16
CA THR A 337 -0.97 -3.01 9.19
C THR A 337 -1.49 -2.55 7.82
N GLY A 338 -1.32 -1.28 7.46
CA GLY A 338 -1.75 -0.76 6.17
C GLY A 338 -0.95 -1.35 5.00
N SER A 339 -1.67 -1.87 3.99
CA SER A 339 -1.08 -2.68 2.91
C SER A 339 0.03 -1.97 2.14
N CYS A 340 -0.06 -0.65 1.89
CA CYS A 340 1.01 0.06 1.17
C CYS A 340 2.33 0.06 1.94
N SER A 341 2.35 0.52 3.20
CA SER A 341 3.60 0.60 3.98
C SER A 341 4.21 -0.78 4.25
N VAL A 342 3.36 -1.79 4.47
CA VAL A 342 3.81 -3.18 4.65
C VAL A 342 4.49 -3.68 3.37
N ASN A 343 3.85 -3.52 2.21
CA ASN A 343 4.41 -4.00 0.95
C ASN A 343 5.63 -3.17 0.49
N GLU A 344 5.65 -1.86 0.70
CA GLU A 344 6.85 -1.03 0.48
C GLU A 344 8.03 -1.55 1.30
N GLY A 345 7.81 -1.88 2.58
CA GLY A 345 8.84 -2.48 3.43
C GLY A 345 9.31 -3.87 2.93
N ILE A 346 8.37 -4.72 2.46
CA ILE A 346 8.67 -6.02 1.86
C ILE A 346 9.55 -5.86 0.62
N TYR A 347 9.18 -4.98 -0.30
CA TYR A 347 9.95 -4.72 -1.52
C TYR A 347 11.34 -4.16 -1.25
N LEU A 348 11.48 -3.34 -0.22
CA LEU A 348 12.79 -2.84 0.25
C LEU A 348 13.62 -3.89 1.01
N GLY A 349 13.06 -5.08 1.27
CA GLY A 349 13.73 -6.15 2.02
C GLY A 349 13.95 -5.79 3.49
N LYS A 350 13.03 -5.04 4.10
CA LYS A 350 13.14 -4.58 5.49
C LYS A 350 12.35 -5.46 6.45
N LYS A 351 12.90 -5.66 7.66
CA LYS A 351 12.13 -6.24 8.76
C LYS A 351 10.99 -5.31 9.15
N LEU A 352 9.84 -5.89 9.47
CA LEU A 352 8.62 -5.18 9.82
C LEU A 352 8.20 -5.52 11.24
N LEU A 353 7.82 -4.51 12.02
CA LEU A 353 7.15 -4.68 13.30
C LEU A 353 5.78 -4.00 13.21
N LEU A 354 4.72 -4.82 13.21
CA LEU A 354 3.37 -4.37 12.91
C LEU A 354 2.57 -4.11 14.18
N ASP A 355 1.76 -3.05 14.16
CA ASP A 355 0.79 -2.75 15.21
C ASP A 355 -0.43 -3.68 15.08
N ASN A 356 -0.55 -4.65 15.99
CA ASN A 356 -1.73 -5.52 16.13
C ASN A 356 -2.37 -5.36 17.51
N THR A 357 -2.23 -4.21 18.14
CA THR A 357 -2.84 -3.91 19.43
C THR A 357 -4.36 -3.87 19.35
N GLU A 358 -5.02 -3.87 20.50
CA GLU A 358 -6.49 -3.93 20.58
C GLU A 358 -7.20 -2.77 19.86
N ASN A 359 -6.56 -1.60 19.81
CA ASN A 359 -7.08 -0.41 19.13
C ASN A 359 -6.55 -0.23 17.70
N SER A 360 -5.79 -1.19 17.18
CA SER A 360 -5.24 -1.10 15.81
C SER A 360 -6.30 -1.37 14.75
N SER A 361 -6.06 -0.84 13.54
CA SER A 361 -6.89 -1.16 12.38
C SER A 361 -6.89 -2.65 12.05
N ALA A 362 -5.80 -3.37 12.32
CA ALA A 362 -5.67 -4.81 12.10
C ALA A 362 -6.76 -5.63 12.79
N ARG A 363 -7.22 -5.21 13.96
CA ARG A 363 -8.25 -5.94 14.72
C ARG A 363 -9.63 -5.85 14.09
N TYR A 364 -9.88 -4.83 13.29
CA TYR A 364 -11.23 -4.54 12.79
C TYR A 364 -11.33 -4.58 11.27
N LEU A 365 -10.29 -4.19 10.55
CA LEU A 365 -10.27 -4.16 9.10
C LEU A 365 -9.75 -5.49 8.56
N GLN A 366 -10.63 -6.34 8.01
CA GLN A 366 -10.27 -7.67 7.53
C GLN A 366 -9.15 -7.64 6.49
N TRP A 367 -9.14 -6.65 5.60
CA TRP A 367 -8.11 -6.49 4.57
C TRP A 367 -6.73 -6.11 5.13
N GLU A 368 -6.65 -5.48 6.32
CA GLU A 368 -5.40 -5.20 7.01
C GLU A 368 -4.98 -6.34 7.95
N ASN A 369 -5.93 -7.09 8.49
CA ASN A 369 -5.67 -8.20 9.42
C ASN A 369 -4.80 -9.30 8.78
N PHE A 370 -4.98 -9.56 7.48
CA PHE A 370 -4.23 -10.59 6.77
C PHE A 370 -2.73 -10.30 6.69
N ASN A 371 -2.31 -9.04 6.82
CA ASN A 371 -0.91 -8.64 6.72
C ASN A 371 -0.04 -9.22 7.87
N VAL A 372 -0.60 -9.35 9.06
CA VAL A 372 0.14 -9.92 10.22
C VAL A 372 0.52 -11.39 9.99
N PRO A 373 -0.42 -12.33 9.73
CA PRO A 373 -0.05 -13.72 9.48
C PRO A 373 0.82 -13.88 8.23
N PHE A 374 0.66 -13.03 7.20
CA PHE A 374 1.50 -13.04 6.02
C PHE A 374 2.96 -12.69 6.36
N VAL A 375 3.19 -11.60 7.08
CA VAL A 375 4.53 -11.17 7.50
C VAL A 375 5.22 -12.22 8.36
N ARG A 376 4.50 -12.82 9.31
CA ARG A 376 5.01 -13.90 10.17
C ARG A 376 5.35 -15.16 9.37
N LYS A 377 4.44 -15.63 8.53
CA LYS A 377 4.59 -16.83 7.70
C LYS A 377 5.86 -16.79 6.85
N HIS A 378 6.17 -15.61 6.31
CA HIS A 378 7.31 -15.43 5.40
C HIS A 378 8.58 -14.91 6.10
N GLY A 379 8.62 -14.87 7.45
CA GLY A 379 9.79 -14.42 8.19
C GLY A 379 10.20 -12.95 7.95
N LEU A 380 9.23 -12.13 7.53
CA LEU A 380 9.45 -10.72 7.17
C LEU A 380 9.43 -9.79 8.40
N GLY A 381 9.07 -10.32 9.56
CA GLY A 381 8.93 -9.57 10.80
C GLY A 381 7.88 -10.16 11.72
N ASP A 382 7.36 -9.35 12.64
CA ASP A 382 6.38 -9.76 13.63
C ASP A 382 5.37 -8.63 13.91
N ALA A 383 4.47 -8.85 14.89
CA ALA A 383 3.46 -7.88 15.29
C ALA A 383 3.29 -7.89 16.83
N PHE A 384 3.29 -6.71 17.45
CA PHE A 384 3.00 -6.57 18.88
C PHE A 384 1.51 -6.40 19.13
N THR A 385 1.04 -6.94 20.25
CA THR A 385 -0.38 -6.92 20.66
C THR A 385 -0.63 -5.95 21.82
N GLU A 386 0.41 -5.65 22.59
CA GLU A 386 0.39 -4.64 23.64
C GLU A 386 1.57 -3.67 23.46
N LEU A 387 1.39 -2.41 23.85
CA LEU A 387 2.42 -1.39 23.66
C LEU A 387 3.72 -1.74 24.39
N LYS A 388 3.64 -2.32 25.57
CA LYS A 388 4.81 -2.76 26.36
C LYS A 388 5.68 -3.84 25.67
N GLU A 389 5.14 -4.52 24.63
CA GLU A 389 5.88 -5.52 23.86
C GLU A 389 6.80 -4.86 22.80
N LEU A 390 6.61 -3.56 22.50
CA LEU A 390 7.32 -2.87 21.43
C LEU A 390 8.84 -2.97 21.61
N ASN A 391 9.38 -2.52 22.75
CA ASN A 391 10.81 -2.54 23.01
C ASN A 391 11.41 -3.96 23.10
N PRO A 392 10.79 -4.94 23.79
CA PRO A 392 11.23 -6.34 23.75
C PRO A 392 11.29 -6.92 22.35
N MET A 393 10.29 -6.69 21.51
CA MET A 393 10.25 -7.23 20.15
C MET A 393 11.28 -6.58 19.23
N ILE A 394 11.57 -5.28 19.38
CA ILE A 394 12.67 -4.62 18.68
C ILE A 394 13.99 -5.33 18.98
N ARG A 395 14.23 -5.68 20.25
CA ARG A 395 15.46 -6.42 20.64
C ARG A 395 15.55 -7.77 19.92
N VAL A 396 14.48 -8.55 19.93
CA VAL A 396 14.44 -9.85 19.25
C VAL A 396 14.72 -9.68 17.74
N LEU A 397 13.98 -8.81 17.06
CA LEU A 397 14.08 -8.65 15.61
C LEU A 397 15.44 -8.10 15.15
N LEU A 398 16.11 -7.27 15.96
CA LEU A 398 17.41 -6.72 15.63
C LEU A 398 18.59 -7.61 16.07
N GLN A 399 18.42 -8.47 17.09
CA GLN A 399 19.45 -9.43 17.52
C GLN A 399 19.62 -10.57 16.52
N GLU A 400 18.55 -11.00 15.86
CA GLU A 400 18.59 -12.00 14.79
C GLU A 400 19.44 -11.53 13.60
N ASP A 401 19.60 -10.22 13.38
CA ASP A 401 20.39 -9.64 12.31
C ASP A 401 21.92 -9.67 12.56
N LEU A 402 22.38 -9.96 13.76
CA LEU A 402 23.83 -9.99 14.08
C LEU A 402 24.56 -11.21 13.51
N GLY A 403 23.85 -12.23 13.04
CA GLY A 403 24.42 -13.46 12.49
C GLY A 403 24.06 -13.77 11.03
N HIS A 404 23.07 -13.11 10.46
CA HIS A 404 22.62 -13.38 9.10
C HIS A 404 22.29 -12.08 8.38
N PRO A 405 22.75 -11.87 7.13
CA PRO A 405 22.23 -10.79 6.32
C PRO A 405 20.71 -10.96 6.19
N VAL A 406 19.95 -9.91 6.50
CA VAL A 406 18.50 -9.88 6.31
C VAL A 406 18.22 -10.37 4.90
N ASN A 407 17.67 -11.59 4.82
CA ASN A 407 17.23 -12.24 3.60
C ASN A 407 18.14 -12.31 2.39
N SER A 408 19.15 -13.09 2.46
CA SER A 408 19.60 -13.81 1.28
C SER A 408 18.72 -15.05 1.06
N GLY A 409 17.48 -14.91 0.61
CA GLY A 409 16.76 -16.03 0.03
C GLY A 409 15.36 -16.38 0.52
N ALA A 410 14.75 -15.67 1.48
CA ALA A 410 13.49 -16.11 2.06
C ALA A 410 12.23 -15.64 1.34
N PHE A 411 12.19 -14.42 0.80
CA PHE A 411 11.00 -13.92 0.11
C PHE A 411 11.39 -13.01 -1.05
N ASP A 412 11.27 -13.54 -2.26
CA ASP A 412 11.52 -12.76 -3.49
C ASP A 412 10.21 -12.13 -3.95
N ALA A 413 10.07 -10.83 -3.70
CA ALA A 413 8.91 -10.09 -4.16
C ALA A 413 8.93 -10.02 -5.69
N PRO A 414 7.81 -10.36 -6.38
CA PRO A 414 7.74 -10.30 -7.83
C PRO A 414 8.07 -8.91 -8.35
N ASN A 415 8.76 -8.81 -9.48
CA ASN A 415 9.03 -7.52 -10.12
C ASN A 415 7.74 -6.93 -10.68
N PHE A 416 7.08 -6.08 -9.89
CA PHE A 416 5.81 -5.48 -10.24
C PHE A 416 5.89 -4.68 -11.54
N GLU A 417 6.93 -3.85 -11.71
CA GLU A 417 7.12 -3.01 -12.91
C GLU A 417 7.14 -3.86 -14.19
N GLN A 418 7.99 -4.89 -14.23
CA GLN A 418 8.11 -5.75 -15.41
C GLN A 418 6.83 -6.55 -15.64
N ASN A 419 6.22 -7.06 -14.56
CA ASN A 419 5.03 -7.91 -14.68
C ASN A 419 3.81 -7.12 -15.15
N ILE A 420 3.60 -5.89 -14.67
CA ILE A 420 2.47 -5.06 -15.11
C ILE A 420 2.63 -4.60 -16.56
N LEU A 421 3.85 -4.24 -16.99
CA LEU A 421 4.14 -3.90 -18.38
C LEU A 421 3.84 -5.06 -19.31
N ASN A 422 4.31 -6.27 -18.98
CA ASN A 422 4.07 -7.47 -19.77
C ASN A 422 2.57 -7.82 -19.84
N LEU A 423 1.87 -7.76 -18.69
CA LEU A 423 0.45 -8.10 -18.61
C LEU A 423 -0.40 -7.11 -19.42
N VAL A 424 -0.14 -5.81 -19.29
CA VAL A 424 -0.87 -4.79 -20.07
C VAL A 424 -0.63 -4.98 -21.56
N ALA A 425 0.62 -5.23 -21.98
CA ALA A 425 0.94 -5.51 -23.39
C ALA A 425 0.23 -6.77 -23.91
N GLU A 426 0.15 -7.86 -23.10
CA GLU A 426 -0.60 -9.08 -23.44
C GLU A 426 -2.09 -8.79 -23.61
N MET A 427 -2.68 -7.99 -22.72
CA MET A 427 -4.11 -7.72 -22.72
C MET A 427 -4.56 -6.77 -23.84
N ILE A 428 -3.72 -5.80 -24.23
CA ILE A 428 -4.05 -4.81 -25.29
C ILE A 428 -3.79 -5.37 -26.70
N LYS A 429 -2.89 -6.36 -26.86
CA LYS A 429 -2.67 -6.96 -28.18
C LYS A 429 -3.99 -7.48 -28.74
N ALA A 430 -4.32 -7.02 -29.95
CA ALA A 430 -5.40 -7.62 -30.74
C ALA A 430 -5.06 -9.10 -31.04
N GLU A 431 -6.06 -9.98 -31.00
CA GLU A 431 -5.94 -11.33 -31.56
C GLU A 431 -5.78 -11.27 -33.05
#